data_54385a74bc84ec40505bb689cd1ccba3
#
_entry.id   54385a74bc84ec40505bb689cd1ccba3
#
_cell.length_a   1.000
_cell.length_b   1.000
_cell.length_c   1.000
_cell.angle_alpha   90.00
_cell.angle_beta   90.00
_cell.angle_gamma   90.00
#
_symmetry.space_group_name_H-M   'P 1'
#
loop_
_entity.id
_entity.type
_entity.pdbx_description
1 polymer ?
#
loop_
_entity_poly.entity_id
_entity_poly.type
_entity_poly.pdbx_seq_one_letter_code
_entity_poly.pdbx_strand_id
1 'polypeptide(L)'
;MPSYRVTLAVGALVPGVTPDAVLPEAARLVAELTVVEARDVRLLRGVPCAVVRFEAPSDEIAEAVAAHAADGLADTAEVRSVAVTRRDGSRWSSVA
;
A
#
# COMPACT_ATOMS: atom_id res chain seq x y z
N MET A 1 7.67 15.36 7.97
CA MET A 1 6.38 14.95 7.38
C MET A 1 5.84 13.73 8.12
N PRO A 2 4.52 13.61 8.28
CA PRO A 2 3.93 12.41 8.86
C PRO A 2 4.23 11.17 8.04
N SER A 3 4.28 10.04 8.73
CA SER A 3 4.39 8.72 8.10
C SER A 3 3.01 8.08 7.98
N TYR A 4 2.80 7.42 6.86
CA TYR A 4 1.56 6.71 6.56
C TYR A 4 1.89 5.29 6.12
N ARG A 5 0.90 4.42 6.24
CA ARG A 5 0.91 3.09 5.62
C ARG A 5 -0.25 2.98 4.67
N VAL A 6 -0.01 2.44 3.47
CA VAL A 6 -1.07 1.89 2.64
C VAL A 6 -1.02 0.39 2.77
N THR A 7 -2.18 -0.21 3.04
CA THR A 7 -2.36 -1.66 3.13
C THR A 7 -3.26 -2.09 1.98
N LEU A 8 -2.70 -2.88 1.08
CA LEU A 8 -3.36 -3.33 -0.13
C LEU A 8 -3.64 -4.82 -0.01
N ALA A 9 -4.90 -5.18 0.25
CA ALA A 9 -5.30 -6.57 0.27
C ALA A 9 -5.46 -7.06 -1.17
N VAL A 10 -4.81 -8.16 -1.49
CA VAL A 10 -4.77 -8.69 -2.86
C VAL A 10 -5.44 -10.05 -2.95
N GLY A 11 -6.07 -10.29 -4.09
CA GLY A 11 -6.69 -11.55 -4.43
C GLY A 11 -5.92 -12.25 -5.55
N ALA A 12 -6.64 -12.66 -6.59
CA ALA A 12 -6.05 -13.41 -7.70
C ALA A 12 -4.97 -12.61 -8.41
N LEU A 13 -3.87 -13.28 -8.73
CA LEU A 13 -2.81 -12.70 -9.53
C LEU A 13 -3.20 -12.72 -11.01
N VAL A 14 -2.74 -11.71 -11.76
CA VAL A 14 -2.86 -11.71 -13.21
C VAL A 14 -2.03 -12.89 -13.75
N PRO A 15 -2.53 -13.62 -14.78
CA PRO A 15 -1.79 -14.74 -15.35
C PRO A 15 -0.36 -14.37 -15.72
N GLY A 16 0.60 -15.21 -15.29
CA GLY A 16 2.02 -14.99 -15.52
C GLY A 16 2.72 -14.22 -14.41
N VAL A 17 1.99 -13.65 -13.45
CA VAL A 17 2.56 -12.95 -12.31
C VAL A 17 2.78 -13.93 -11.15
N THR A 18 3.95 -13.84 -10.51
CA THR A 18 4.27 -14.63 -9.32
C THR A 18 3.99 -13.82 -8.05
N PRO A 19 3.67 -14.48 -6.92
CA PRO A 19 3.34 -13.77 -5.67
C PRO A 19 4.41 -12.80 -5.19
N ASP A 20 5.67 -13.11 -5.41
CA ASP A 20 6.80 -12.28 -4.99
C ASP A 20 6.95 -10.97 -5.78
N ALA A 21 6.21 -10.81 -6.88
CA ALA A 21 6.20 -9.59 -7.66
C ALA A 21 5.30 -8.50 -7.07
N VAL A 22 4.35 -8.86 -6.19
CA VAL A 22 3.31 -7.94 -5.71
C VAL A 22 3.88 -6.82 -4.85
N LEU A 23 4.65 -7.16 -3.82
CA LEU A 23 5.20 -6.15 -2.90
C LEU A 23 6.18 -5.19 -3.59
N PRO A 24 7.15 -5.67 -4.39
CA PRO A 24 8.02 -4.76 -5.13
C PRO A 24 7.26 -3.81 -6.05
N GLU A 25 6.19 -4.28 -6.70
CA GLU A 25 5.39 -3.43 -7.58
C GLU A 25 4.61 -2.38 -6.78
N ALA A 26 3.99 -2.77 -5.66
CA ALA A 26 3.30 -1.82 -4.80
C ALA A 26 4.26 -0.72 -4.30
N ALA A 27 5.45 -1.12 -3.85
CA ALA A 27 6.47 -0.17 -3.38
C ALA A 27 6.96 0.74 -4.51
N ARG A 28 7.13 0.21 -5.71
CA ARG A 28 7.53 0.98 -6.89
C ARG A 28 6.51 2.07 -7.22
N LEU A 29 5.23 1.72 -7.18
CA LEU A 29 4.14 2.65 -7.46
C LEU A 29 4.09 3.79 -6.43
N VAL A 30 4.25 3.47 -5.15
CA VAL A 30 4.32 4.50 -4.09
C VAL A 30 5.56 5.37 -4.30
N ALA A 31 6.69 4.77 -4.64
CA ALA A 31 7.96 5.48 -4.84
C ALA A 31 7.92 6.44 -6.04
N GLU A 32 6.99 6.27 -6.97
CA GLU A 32 6.79 7.23 -8.06
C GLU A 32 6.34 8.60 -7.55
N LEU A 33 5.68 8.66 -6.38
CA LEU A 33 5.09 9.90 -5.86
C LEU A 33 5.73 10.40 -4.58
N THR A 34 6.39 9.52 -3.80
CA THR A 34 6.91 9.91 -2.49
C THR A 34 8.05 8.99 -2.05
N VAL A 35 8.55 9.24 -0.84
CA VAL A 35 9.62 8.43 -0.24
C VAL A 35 9.02 7.20 0.43
N VAL A 36 9.47 6.02 0.02
CA VAL A 36 9.12 4.76 0.68
C VAL A 36 10.06 4.54 1.85
N GLU A 37 9.51 4.41 3.05
CA GLU A 37 10.27 4.20 4.28
C GLU A 37 10.43 2.73 4.63
N ALA A 38 9.42 1.91 4.34
CA ALA A 38 9.44 0.48 4.62
C ALA A 38 8.38 -0.24 3.79
N ARG A 39 8.56 -1.54 3.62
CA ARG A 39 7.60 -2.39 2.91
C ARG A 39 7.57 -3.77 3.56
N ASP A 40 6.40 -4.39 3.57
CA ASP A 40 6.18 -5.67 4.22
C ASP A 40 5.01 -6.41 3.59
N VAL A 41 4.99 -7.72 3.75
CA VAL A 41 3.83 -8.55 3.43
C VAL A 41 3.24 -9.05 4.73
N ARG A 42 1.93 -8.90 4.89
CA ARG A 42 1.21 -9.38 6.06
C ARG A 42 0.02 -10.22 5.66
N LEU A 43 -0.29 -11.20 6.48
CA LEU A 43 -1.54 -11.94 6.39
C LEU A 43 -2.51 -11.32 7.40
N LEU A 44 -3.57 -10.69 6.90
CA LEU A 44 -4.61 -10.13 7.74
C LEU A 44 -5.88 -10.95 7.52
N ARG A 45 -6.32 -11.68 8.56
CA ARG A 45 -7.46 -12.60 8.48
C ARG A 45 -7.33 -13.58 7.31
N GLY A 46 -6.11 -14.10 7.09
CA GLY A 46 -5.83 -15.03 6.02
C GLY A 46 -5.69 -14.42 4.63
N VAL A 47 -5.81 -13.10 4.50
CA VAL A 47 -5.68 -12.40 3.21
C VAL A 47 -4.30 -11.79 3.09
N PRO A 48 -3.55 -12.08 2.01
CA PRO A 48 -2.25 -11.45 1.78
C PRO A 48 -2.40 -9.96 1.54
N CYS A 49 -1.59 -9.16 2.23
CA CYS A 49 -1.59 -7.71 2.08
C CYS A 49 -0.17 -7.21 1.82
N ALA A 50 -0.04 -6.33 0.83
CA ALA A 50 1.16 -5.54 0.66
C ALA A 50 1.02 -4.28 1.52
N VAL A 51 2.01 -4.03 2.37
CA VAL A 51 2.01 -2.86 3.26
C VAL A 51 3.22 -2.01 2.91
N VAL A 52 2.97 -0.75 2.55
CA VAL A 52 4.04 0.18 2.19
C VAL A 52 3.93 1.40 3.09
N ARG A 53 5.04 1.72 3.77
CA ARG A 53 5.13 2.90 4.62
C ARG A 53 5.79 4.02 3.83
N PHE A 54 5.21 5.22 3.90
CA PHE A 54 5.66 6.36 3.12
C PHE A 54 5.38 7.67 3.85
N GLU A 55 5.98 8.75 3.37
CA GLU A 55 5.75 10.09 3.88
C GLU A 55 4.74 10.84 3.03
N ALA A 56 3.92 11.68 3.67
CA ALA A 56 3.05 12.61 2.96
C ALA A 56 2.78 13.84 3.83
N PRO A 57 2.55 15.01 3.22
CA PRO A 57 2.31 16.24 4.00
C PRO A 57 0.91 16.32 4.61
N SER A 58 -0.04 15.55 4.09
CA SER A 58 -1.42 15.58 4.55
C SER A 58 -2.12 14.25 4.29
N ASP A 59 -3.25 14.04 4.97
CA ASP A 59 -4.09 12.86 4.76
C ASP A 59 -4.58 12.79 3.31
N GLU A 60 -4.94 13.93 2.72
CA GLU A 60 -5.40 13.99 1.33
C GLU A 60 -4.35 13.50 0.34
N ILE A 61 -3.11 13.94 0.53
CA ILE A 61 -2.01 13.50 -0.33
C ILE A 61 -1.72 12.01 -0.09
N ALA A 62 -1.78 11.55 1.17
CA ALA A 62 -1.59 10.15 1.48
C ALA A 62 -2.64 9.27 0.79
N GLU A 63 -3.89 9.71 0.78
CA GLU A 63 -4.98 9.00 0.08
C GLU A 63 -4.75 8.98 -1.44
N ALA A 64 -4.25 10.07 -2.00
CA ALA A 64 -3.93 10.13 -3.43
C ALA A 64 -2.80 9.16 -3.79
N VAL A 65 -1.77 9.07 -2.95
CA VAL A 65 -0.68 8.10 -3.12
C VAL A 65 -1.22 6.67 -3.07
N ALA A 66 -2.10 6.38 -2.12
CA ALA A 66 -2.71 5.05 -1.98
C ALA A 66 -3.57 4.69 -3.20
N ALA A 67 -4.36 5.64 -3.70
CA ALA A 67 -5.18 5.42 -4.88
C ALA A 67 -4.32 5.14 -6.12
N HIS A 68 -3.23 5.89 -6.29
CA HIS A 68 -2.28 5.66 -7.38
C HIS A 68 -1.68 4.24 -7.30
N ALA A 69 -1.27 3.83 -6.11
CA ALA A 69 -0.71 2.49 -5.92
C ALA A 69 -1.75 1.39 -6.21
N ALA A 70 -2.98 1.57 -5.73
CA ALA A 70 -4.05 0.61 -5.96
C ALA A 70 -4.40 0.48 -7.44
N ASP A 71 -4.51 1.60 -8.15
CA ASP A 71 -4.83 1.62 -9.57
C ASP A 71 -3.73 0.93 -10.39
N GLY A 72 -2.47 1.22 -10.11
CA GLY A 72 -1.36 0.59 -10.81
C GLY A 72 -1.20 -0.88 -10.47
N LEU A 73 -1.43 -1.25 -9.21
CA LEU A 73 -1.30 -2.65 -8.77
C LEU A 73 -2.35 -3.56 -9.41
N ALA A 74 -3.48 -3.02 -9.85
CA ALA A 74 -4.52 -3.78 -10.52
C ALA A 74 -4.03 -4.46 -11.81
N ASP A 75 -2.95 -3.96 -12.41
CA ASP A 75 -2.32 -4.61 -13.57
C ASP A 75 -1.54 -5.88 -13.19
N THR A 76 -1.33 -6.10 -11.90
CA THR A 76 -0.54 -7.21 -11.37
C THR A 76 -1.41 -8.21 -10.60
N ALA A 77 -2.38 -7.72 -9.85
CA ALA A 77 -3.24 -8.54 -9.01
C ALA A 77 -4.57 -7.86 -8.77
N GLU A 78 -5.58 -8.66 -8.44
CA GLU A 78 -6.84 -8.12 -7.94
C GLU A 78 -6.59 -7.38 -6.63
N VAL A 79 -7.00 -6.12 -6.54
CA VAL A 79 -6.93 -5.33 -5.32
C VAL A 79 -8.30 -5.38 -4.65
N ARG A 80 -8.39 -6.09 -3.52
CA ARG A 80 -9.64 -6.30 -2.80
C ARG A 80 -10.02 -5.13 -1.92
N SER A 81 -9.02 -4.50 -1.30
CA SER A 81 -9.24 -3.34 -0.45
C SER A 81 -7.98 -2.51 -0.32
N VAL A 82 -8.18 -1.24 -0.01
CA VAL A 82 -7.11 -0.27 0.23
C VAL A 82 -7.42 0.41 1.55
N ALA A 83 -6.47 0.42 2.46
CA ALA A 83 -6.59 1.14 3.73
C ALA A 83 -5.38 2.03 3.92
N VAL A 84 -5.61 3.25 4.40
CA VAL A 84 -4.56 4.20 4.73
C VAL A 84 -4.59 4.47 6.22
N THR A 85 -3.44 4.36 6.86
CA THR A 85 -3.30 4.69 8.27
C THR A 85 -2.19 5.72 8.44
N ARG A 86 -2.37 6.63 9.41
CA ARG A 86 -1.37 7.64 9.78
C ARG A 86 -0.74 7.27 11.10
N ARG A 87 0.57 7.47 11.21
CA ARG A 87 1.27 7.28 12.46
C ARG A 87 1.04 8.46 13.39
N ASP A 88 0.50 8.18 14.57
CA ASP A 88 0.31 9.14 15.64
C ASP A 88 1.09 8.65 16.87
N GLY A 89 2.32 9.12 17.05
CA GLY A 89 3.21 8.60 18.07
C GLY A 89 3.53 7.12 17.84
N SER A 90 3.12 6.25 18.75
CA SER A 90 3.29 4.80 18.61
C SER A 90 2.07 4.11 18.00
N ARG A 91 1.03 4.87 17.64
CA ARG A 91 -0.22 4.35 17.11
C ARG A 91 -0.33 4.59 15.62
N TRP A 92 -1.13 3.74 14.97
CA TRP A 92 -1.55 3.91 13.59
C TRP A 92 -3.06 4.10 13.58
N SER A 93 -3.49 5.26 13.09
CA SER A 93 -4.91 5.67 13.07
C SER A 93 -5.44 5.66 11.64
N SER A 94 -6.64 5.15 11.45
CA SER A 94 -7.27 5.15 10.13
C SER A 94 -7.48 6.57 9.62
N VAL A 95 -7.18 6.77 8.36
CA VAL A 95 -7.45 8.01 7.63
C VAL A 95 -8.82 7.84 6.97
N ALA A 96 -9.74 8.69 7.37
CA ALA A 96 -11.11 8.62 6.88
C ALA A 96 -11.27 9.29 5.52
#